data_d59686d34a0efa62ae4c2e0da5b04c73
#
_entry.id   d59686d34a0efa62ae4c2e0da5b04c73
#
_cell.length_a   1.000
_cell.length_b   1.000
_cell.length_c   1.000
_cell.angle_alpha   90.00
_cell.angle_beta   90.00
_cell.angle_gamma   90.00
#
_symmetry.space_group_name_H-M   'P 1'
#
loop_
_entity.id
_entity.type
_entity.pdbx_description
1 polymer ?
#
loop_
_entity_poly.entity_id
_entity_poly.type
_entity_poly.pdbx_seq_one_letter_code
_entity_poly.pdbx_strand_id
1 'polypeptide(L)'
;MTDTFLFTSESVSEGHPDKIADQISDGILDAILAEDTSARVACETLVKTGMVIVAGEITTSAWVDFEEIVRSAVINIGYNDSDMGFDGHSCAVLNAIGKQSPDIAQGVDRDTAEAQGAGDQGLMFGYACNETDVLMPAPITYSHRLVRQQAEVRKAGKLPWLRPDAKSQVTLRYENNAPVAIDAVVLSTQHHADVSLKDLREGVMEEIIKPILPAEWISEDTKFHINPVSYTHLRAHETF
;
A
#
# COMPACT_ATOMS: atom_id res chain seq x y z
N MET A 1 -27.25 -28.74 -4.81
CA MET A 1 -26.74 -27.71 -5.73
C MET A 1 -25.42 -27.30 -5.17
N THR A 2 -24.37 -27.28 -5.98
CA THR A 2 -23.05 -26.79 -5.56
C THR A 2 -23.16 -25.27 -5.46
N ASP A 3 -22.84 -24.72 -4.29
CA ASP A 3 -22.82 -23.26 -4.11
C ASP A 3 -21.56 -22.70 -4.78
N THR A 4 -21.75 -21.98 -5.88
CA THR A 4 -20.64 -21.43 -6.69
C THR A 4 -20.76 -19.92 -6.74
N PHE A 5 -19.67 -19.22 -6.37
CA PHE A 5 -19.62 -17.74 -6.42
C PHE A 5 -18.22 -17.25 -6.78
N LEU A 6 -18.13 -15.99 -7.17
CA LEU A 6 -16.86 -15.28 -7.36
C LEU A 6 -16.60 -14.36 -6.18
N PHE A 7 -15.35 -14.31 -5.73
CA PHE A 7 -14.91 -13.37 -4.73
C PHE A 7 -13.63 -12.67 -5.16
N THR A 8 -13.57 -11.36 -4.97
CA THR A 8 -12.50 -10.49 -5.45
C THR A 8 -11.88 -9.70 -4.31
N SER A 9 -10.56 -9.61 -4.31
CA SER A 9 -9.81 -8.66 -3.47
C SER A 9 -8.76 -7.93 -4.28
N GLU A 10 -8.40 -6.75 -3.81
CA GLU A 10 -7.36 -5.93 -4.44
C GLU A 10 -6.30 -5.48 -3.43
N SER A 11 -5.13 -5.11 -3.94
CA SER A 11 -4.04 -4.57 -3.17
C SER A 11 -3.26 -3.53 -3.98
N VAL A 12 -2.57 -2.66 -3.29
CA VAL A 12 -1.71 -1.63 -3.88
C VAL A 12 -0.26 -1.81 -3.43
N SER A 13 0.67 -1.40 -4.29
CA SER A 13 2.11 -1.49 -4.02
C SER A 13 2.59 -0.41 -3.04
N GLU A 14 3.84 -0.54 -2.61
CA GLU A 14 4.50 0.43 -1.72
C GLU A 14 4.53 1.86 -2.30
N GLY A 15 4.49 2.01 -3.62
CA GLY A 15 4.51 3.30 -4.31
C GLY A 15 3.13 3.87 -4.66
N HIS A 16 2.05 3.20 -4.29
CA HIS A 16 0.71 3.78 -4.40
C HIS A 16 0.54 4.93 -3.37
N PRO A 17 -0.15 6.03 -3.72
CA PRO A 17 -0.31 7.17 -2.82
C PRO A 17 -0.77 6.80 -1.40
N ASP A 18 -1.72 5.88 -1.25
CA ASP A 18 -2.20 5.42 0.06
C ASP A 18 -1.08 4.76 0.86
N LYS A 19 -0.25 3.92 0.23
CA LYS A 19 0.87 3.24 0.90
C LYS A 19 2.06 4.15 1.16
N ILE A 20 2.27 5.17 0.34
CA ILE A 20 3.25 6.22 0.64
C ILE A 20 2.81 6.98 1.90
N ALA A 21 1.53 7.35 1.99
CA ALA A 21 0.98 8.03 3.16
C ALA A 21 1.13 7.19 4.43
N ASP A 22 0.76 5.90 4.39
CA ASP A 22 0.94 4.96 5.50
C ASP A 22 2.41 4.90 5.95
N GLN A 23 3.35 4.69 5.01
CA GLN A 23 4.77 4.57 5.32
C GLN A 23 5.38 5.85 5.90
N ILE A 24 4.90 7.02 5.50
CA ILE A 24 5.33 8.29 6.07
C ILE A 24 4.80 8.45 7.50
N SER A 25 3.52 8.20 7.71
CA SER A 25 2.90 8.27 9.05
C SER A 25 3.55 7.29 10.03
N ASP A 26 3.78 6.04 9.59
CA ASP A 26 4.48 5.01 10.37
C ASP A 26 5.94 5.40 10.65
N GLY A 27 6.66 5.92 9.66
CA GLY A 27 8.04 6.37 9.84
C GLY A 27 8.19 7.50 10.86
N ILE A 28 7.22 8.41 10.92
CA ILE A 28 7.18 9.48 11.94
C ILE A 28 6.88 8.88 13.32
N LEU A 29 5.91 7.97 13.40
CA LEU A 29 5.57 7.26 14.62
C LEU A 29 6.79 6.50 15.17
N ASP A 30 7.45 5.71 14.34
CA ASP A 30 8.62 4.91 14.70
C ASP A 30 9.76 5.77 15.21
N ALA A 31 10.06 6.88 14.53
CA ALA A 31 11.13 7.80 14.94
C ALA A 31 10.85 8.43 16.31
N ILE A 32 9.60 8.80 16.59
CA ILE A 32 9.20 9.37 17.87
C ILE A 32 9.27 8.32 18.98
N LEU A 33 8.71 7.13 18.75
CA LEU A 33 8.69 6.05 19.76
C LEU A 33 10.08 5.50 20.07
N ALA A 34 11.03 5.62 19.15
CA ALA A 34 12.43 5.26 19.41
C ALA A 34 13.08 6.12 20.50
N GLU A 35 12.65 7.37 20.68
CA GLU A 35 13.17 8.31 21.67
C GLU A 35 12.23 8.51 22.86
N ASP A 36 10.90 8.42 22.64
CA ASP A 36 9.86 8.65 23.64
C ASP A 36 8.75 7.61 23.53
N THR A 37 8.88 6.51 24.26
CA THR A 37 7.90 5.42 24.29
C THR A 37 6.56 5.80 24.93
N SER A 38 6.49 6.97 25.60
CA SER A 38 5.27 7.50 26.20
C SER A 38 4.54 8.52 25.31
N ALA A 39 5.09 8.80 24.12
CA ALA A 39 4.52 9.75 23.19
C ALA A 39 3.10 9.35 22.76
N ARG A 40 2.28 10.36 22.49
CA ARG A 40 0.99 10.21 21.82
C ARG A 40 1.08 10.83 20.43
N VAL A 41 0.91 10.00 19.43
CA VAL A 41 1.14 10.38 18.02
C VAL A 41 -0.11 10.10 17.20
N ALA A 42 -0.74 11.13 16.69
CA ALA A 42 -1.76 11.09 15.66
C ALA A 42 -1.23 11.87 14.45
N CYS A 43 -0.61 11.16 13.52
CA CYS A 43 0.00 11.75 12.32
C CYS A 43 -0.67 11.21 11.07
N GLU A 44 -1.38 12.09 10.39
CA GLU A 44 -2.03 11.83 9.12
C GLU A 44 -1.18 12.38 7.98
N THR A 45 -1.19 11.69 6.84
CA THR A 45 -0.43 12.10 5.68
C THR A 45 -1.31 12.17 4.43
N LEU A 46 -1.17 13.25 3.67
CA LEU A 46 -1.74 13.41 2.35
C LEU A 46 -0.60 13.50 1.33
N VAL A 47 -0.69 12.68 0.29
CA VAL A 47 0.29 12.67 -0.81
C VAL A 47 -0.40 13.11 -2.11
N LYS A 48 0.26 14.00 -2.84
CA LYS A 48 -0.15 14.45 -4.18
C LYS A 48 1.10 14.64 -5.03
N THR A 49 0.98 14.64 -6.34
CA THR A 49 2.06 14.92 -7.29
C THR A 49 2.94 16.09 -6.79
N GLY A 50 4.21 15.81 -6.52
CA GLY A 50 5.18 16.79 -6.07
C GLY A 50 5.00 17.33 -4.64
N MET A 51 4.10 16.76 -3.82
CA MET A 51 3.80 17.30 -2.50
C MET A 51 3.41 16.23 -1.48
N VAL A 52 3.88 16.41 -0.25
CA VAL A 52 3.45 15.69 0.95
C VAL A 52 2.99 16.70 2.00
N ILE A 53 1.87 16.44 2.64
CA ILE A 53 1.38 17.17 3.81
C ILE A 53 1.29 16.19 4.95
N VAL A 54 1.93 16.48 6.09
CA VAL A 54 1.75 15.79 7.35
C VAL A 54 0.95 16.70 8.29
N ALA A 55 -0.09 16.16 8.90
CA ALA A 55 -1.01 16.91 9.74
C ALA A 55 -1.47 16.06 10.93
N GLY A 56 -1.96 16.68 11.97
CA GLY A 56 -2.47 15.99 13.17
C GLY A 56 -1.94 16.57 14.45
N GLU A 57 -1.95 15.77 15.52
CA GLU A 57 -1.56 16.22 16.85
C GLU A 57 -0.54 15.24 17.46
N ILE A 58 0.55 15.78 17.98
CA ILE A 58 1.61 15.01 18.63
C ILE A 58 1.94 15.61 19.99
N THR A 59 2.02 14.75 21.00
CA THR A 59 2.53 15.08 22.32
C THR A 59 3.74 14.19 22.61
N THR A 60 4.91 14.78 22.64
CA THR A 60 6.17 14.06 22.84
C THR A 60 7.26 14.99 23.41
N SER A 61 8.26 14.38 24.06
CA SER A 61 9.51 15.02 24.41
C SER A 61 10.62 14.82 23.36
N ALA A 62 10.40 13.92 22.39
CA ALA A 62 11.34 13.65 21.32
C ALA A 62 11.40 14.82 20.32
N TRP A 63 12.55 14.99 19.69
CA TRP A 63 12.72 15.85 18.54
C TRP A 63 13.03 15.01 17.32
N VAL A 64 12.22 15.14 16.27
CA VAL A 64 12.41 14.41 15.01
C VAL A 64 12.35 15.38 13.81
N ASP A 65 13.15 15.10 12.80
CA ASP A 65 13.12 15.83 11.53
C ASP A 65 12.07 15.23 10.59
N PHE A 66 10.88 15.82 10.58
CA PHE A 66 9.77 15.38 9.73
C PHE A 66 10.13 15.42 8.25
N GLU A 67 10.87 16.44 7.81
CA GLU A 67 11.23 16.58 6.40
C GLU A 67 12.16 15.46 5.96
N GLU A 68 13.18 15.15 6.76
CA GLU A 68 14.11 14.03 6.49
C GLU A 68 13.39 12.68 6.46
N ILE A 69 12.49 12.42 7.39
CA ILE A 69 11.71 11.18 7.43
C ILE A 69 10.84 11.03 6.17
N VAL A 70 10.12 12.09 5.79
CA VAL A 70 9.28 12.10 4.59
C VAL A 70 10.10 11.83 3.34
N ARG A 71 11.20 12.57 3.16
CA ARG A 71 12.07 12.42 1.99
C ARG A 71 12.68 11.03 1.91
N SER A 72 13.19 10.52 3.03
CA SER A 72 13.77 9.19 3.11
C SER A 72 12.75 8.09 2.77
N ALA A 73 11.52 8.19 3.26
CA ALA A 73 10.44 7.26 2.91
C ALA A 73 10.16 7.25 1.40
N VAL A 74 9.97 8.42 0.80
CA VAL A 74 9.68 8.60 -0.64
C VAL A 74 10.83 8.06 -1.50
N ILE A 75 12.09 8.36 -1.14
CA ILE A 75 13.28 7.88 -1.86
C ILE A 75 13.44 6.36 -1.73
N ASN A 76 13.24 5.79 -0.54
CA ASN A 76 13.36 4.35 -0.27
C ASN A 76 12.30 3.53 -1.02
N ILE A 77 11.12 4.09 -1.23
CA ILE A 77 10.09 3.51 -2.09
C ILE A 77 10.57 3.46 -3.55
N GLY A 78 11.38 4.44 -3.98
CA GLY A 78 11.96 4.51 -5.31
C GLY A 78 11.52 5.71 -6.14
N TYR A 79 10.88 6.71 -5.53
CA TYR A 79 10.57 7.98 -6.16
C TYR A 79 11.75 8.95 -5.98
N ASN A 80 12.71 8.83 -6.86
CA ASN A 80 13.99 9.55 -6.83
C ASN A 80 14.31 10.29 -8.15
N ASP A 81 13.30 10.47 -9.00
CA ASP A 81 13.42 11.14 -10.28
C ASP A 81 12.14 11.93 -10.58
N SER A 82 12.29 13.18 -10.97
CA SER A 82 11.19 14.09 -11.31
C SER A 82 10.34 13.62 -12.48
N ASP A 83 10.89 12.80 -13.38
CA ASP A 83 10.16 12.20 -14.51
C ASP A 83 9.05 11.23 -14.06
N MET A 84 9.07 10.81 -12.79
CA MET A 84 8.00 9.99 -12.21
C MET A 84 6.80 10.83 -11.74
N GLY A 85 6.90 12.18 -11.82
CA GLY A 85 5.90 13.11 -11.31
C GLY A 85 5.92 13.26 -9.78
N PHE A 86 6.81 12.53 -9.09
CA PHE A 86 7.03 12.60 -7.66
C PHE A 86 8.50 12.25 -7.37
N ASP A 87 9.18 13.08 -6.59
CA ASP A 87 10.61 12.93 -6.32
C ASP A 87 10.90 13.37 -4.88
N GLY A 88 11.41 12.46 -4.08
CA GLY A 88 11.73 12.71 -2.68
C GLY A 88 12.78 13.79 -2.44
N HIS A 89 13.65 14.05 -3.43
CA HIS A 89 14.67 15.10 -3.32
C HIS A 89 14.08 16.50 -3.49
N SER A 90 12.98 16.65 -4.24
CA SER A 90 12.47 17.96 -4.67
C SER A 90 11.00 18.22 -4.33
N CYS A 91 10.24 17.22 -3.84
CA CYS A 91 8.84 17.42 -3.47
C CYS A 91 8.68 18.44 -2.35
N ALA A 92 7.57 19.15 -2.35
CA ALA A 92 7.19 20.01 -1.24
C ALA A 92 6.80 19.15 -0.02
N VAL A 93 7.32 19.50 1.16
CA VAL A 93 6.92 18.90 2.44
C VAL A 93 6.29 19.98 3.30
N LEU A 94 5.00 19.83 3.62
CA LEU A 94 4.29 20.76 4.48
C LEU A 94 3.98 20.07 5.81
N ASN A 95 4.35 20.75 6.90
CA ASN A 95 4.09 20.28 8.25
C ASN A 95 2.99 21.13 8.90
N ALA A 96 1.85 20.48 9.21
CA ALA A 96 0.71 21.04 9.90
C ALA A 96 0.42 20.28 11.22
N ILE A 97 1.45 19.71 11.84
CA ILE A 97 1.34 19.04 13.15
C ILE A 97 1.17 20.09 14.25
N GLY A 98 0.14 19.90 15.05
CA GLY A 98 -0.16 20.71 16.23
C GLY A 98 0.02 19.95 17.55
N LYS A 99 -0.30 20.62 18.64
CA LYS A 99 -0.41 20.00 19.98
C LYS A 99 -1.82 19.46 20.19
N GLN A 100 -1.94 18.35 20.90
CA GLN A 100 -3.23 17.78 21.28
C GLN A 100 -4.06 18.79 22.08
N SER A 101 -5.38 18.80 21.81
CA SER A 101 -6.34 19.60 22.56
C SER A 101 -6.28 19.28 24.06
N PRO A 102 -6.24 20.31 24.96
CA PRO A 102 -6.31 20.10 26.40
C PRO A 102 -7.56 19.35 26.84
N ASP A 103 -8.68 19.51 26.14
CA ASP A 103 -9.96 18.85 26.47
C ASP A 103 -9.87 17.33 26.24
N ILE A 104 -9.20 16.91 25.17
CA ILE A 104 -8.93 15.48 24.91
C ILE A 104 -7.93 14.95 25.93
N ALA A 105 -6.88 15.69 26.25
CA ALA A 105 -5.88 15.31 27.25
C ALA A 105 -6.50 14.98 28.61
N GLN A 106 -7.49 15.72 29.07
CA GLN A 106 -8.22 15.44 30.33
C GLN A 106 -8.87 14.05 30.35
N GLY A 107 -9.31 13.55 29.20
CA GLY A 107 -9.92 12.21 29.06
C GLY A 107 -8.89 11.08 29.09
N VAL A 108 -7.66 11.36 28.65
CA VAL A 108 -6.60 10.38 28.40
C VAL A 108 -5.59 10.35 29.54
N ASP A 109 -5.12 11.51 30.02
CA ASP A 109 -4.05 11.61 31.02
C ASP A 109 -4.51 11.16 32.40
N ARG A 110 -3.71 10.32 33.04
CA ARG A 110 -3.92 9.80 34.41
C ARG A 110 -2.58 9.82 35.16
N ASP A 111 -2.67 9.69 36.48
CA ASP A 111 -1.53 9.76 37.37
C ASP A 111 -0.55 8.59 37.24
N THR A 112 -0.99 7.46 36.67
CA THR A 112 -0.15 6.28 36.44
C THR A 112 -0.31 5.75 35.02
N ALA A 113 0.72 5.11 34.49
CA ALA A 113 0.72 4.52 33.15
C ALA A 113 -0.36 3.43 32.99
N GLU A 114 -0.64 2.66 34.06
CA GLU A 114 -1.63 1.59 34.07
C GLU A 114 -3.07 2.14 34.00
N ALA A 115 -3.28 3.36 34.43
CA ALA A 115 -4.58 4.03 34.43
C ALA A 115 -4.80 4.89 33.17
N GLN A 116 -3.79 5.01 32.31
CA GLN A 116 -3.85 5.79 31.08
C GLN A 116 -5.05 5.38 30.21
N GLY A 117 -5.83 6.36 29.79
CA GLY A 117 -6.97 6.15 28.90
C GLY A 117 -6.56 6.06 27.44
N ALA A 118 -7.43 5.47 26.63
CA ALA A 118 -7.26 5.49 25.17
C ALA A 118 -7.68 6.84 24.58
N GLY A 119 -6.96 7.34 23.59
CA GLY A 119 -7.28 8.60 22.89
C GLY A 119 -8.45 8.46 21.90
N ASP A 120 -8.88 7.24 21.59
CA ASP A 120 -9.95 6.94 20.66
C ASP A 120 -10.71 5.68 21.06
N GLN A 121 -11.83 5.41 20.38
CA GLN A 121 -12.59 4.17 20.52
C GLN A 121 -11.82 2.99 19.96
N GLY A 122 -12.04 1.80 20.52
CA GLY A 122 -11.42 0.56 20.04
C GLY A 122 -12.45 -0.55 19.84
N LEU A 123 -12.35 -1.24 18.71
CA LEU A 123 -13.12 -2.44 18.38
C LEU A 123 -12.19 -3.44 17.70
N MET A 124 -12.18 -4.68 18.16
CA MET A 124 -11.25 -5.71 17.67
C MET A 124 -12.00 -6.93 17.18
N PHE A 125 -11.57 -7.45 16.02
CA PHE A 125 -12.06 -8.68 15.44
C PHE A 125 -10.92 -9.69 15.31
N GLY A 126 -11.20 -10.96 15.57
CA GLY A 126 -10.30 -12.05 15.22
C GLY A 126 -10.85 -12.81 14.02
N TYR A 127 -10.01 -13.06 13.01
CA TYR A 127 -10.38 -13.84 11.84
C TYR A 127 -9.20 -14.68 11.34
N ALA A 128 -9.48 -15.92 10.96
CA ALA A 128 -8.54 -16.79 10.27
C ALA A 128 -9.30 -17.81 9.41
N CYS A 129 -8.68 -18.25 8.31
CA CYS A 129 -9.15 -19.35 7.48
C CYS A 129 -7.97 -20.22 7.03
N ASN A 130 -8.25 -21.37 6.44
CA ASN A 130 -7.25 -22.34 5.99
C ASN A 130 -7.00 -22.34 4.48
N GLU A 131 -7.32 -21.24 3.81
CA GLU A 131 -7.16 -21.13 2.35
C GLU A 131 -5.70 -20.93 1.92
N THR A 132 -4.88 -20.37 2.80
CA THR A 132 -3.46 -20.07 2.53
C THR A 132 -2.58 -20.40 3.73
N ASP A 133 -1.27 -20.48 3.49
CA ASP A 133 -0.23 -20.71 4.50
C ASP A 133 -0.16 -19.62 5.57
N VAL A 134 -0.68 -18.41 5.28
CA VAL A 134 -0.75 -17.28 6.22
C VAL A 134 -2.09 -17.20 6.95
N LEU A 135 -2.95 -18.21 6.83
CA LEU A 135 -4.27 -18.30 7.46
C LEU A 135 -5.22 -17.13 7.12
N MET A 136 -5.07 -16.59 5.93
CA MET A 136 -5.91 -15.51 5.40
C MET A 136 -6.55 -15.92 4.05
N PRO A 137 -7.66 -15.27 3.65
CA PRO A 137 -8.33 -15.58 2.39
C PRO A 137 -7.40 -15.47 1.18
N ALA A 138 -7.55 -16.39 0.24
CA ALA A 138 -6.71 -16.49 -0.93
C ALA A 138 -6.73 -15.24 -1.83
N PRO A 139 -7.88 -14.60 -2.14
CA PRO A 139 -7.90 -13.43 -3.02
C PRO A 139 -7.03 -12.28 -2.51
N ILE A 140 -7.14 -11.92 -1.23
CA ILE A 140 -6.35 -10.83 -0.66
C ILE A 140 -4.88 -11.21 -0.52
N THR A 141 -4.59 -12.46 -0.15
CA THR A 141 -3.22 -12.94 -0.01
C THR A 141 -2.47 -12.89 -1.34
N TYR A 142 -3.07 -13.37 -2.43
CA TYR A 142 -2.44 -13.32 -3.74
C TYR A 142 -2.37 -11.90 -4.30
N SER A 143 -3.36 -11.05 -4.04
CA SER A 143 -3.26 -9.63 -4.40
C SER A 143 -2.07 -8.96 -3.71
N HIS A 144 -1.86 -9.19 -2.41
CA HIS A 144 -0.67 -8.67 -1.71
C HIS A 144 0.64 -9.23 -2.27
N ARG A 145 0.70 -10.54 -2.55
CA ARG A 145 1.90 -11.19 -3.10
C ARG A 145 2.26 -10.64 -4.48
N LEU A 146 1.29 -10.34 -5.33
CA LEU A 146 1.54 -9.78 -6.67
C LEU A 146 2.17 -8.38 -6.62
N VAL A 147 1.66 -7.47 -5.80
CA VAL A 147 2.24 -6.12 -5.69
C VAL A 147 3.58 -6.13 -4.95
N ARG A 148 3.77 -7.05 -4.01
CA ARG A 148 5.07 -7.28 -3.39
C ARG A 148 6.10 -7.77 -4.40
N GLN A 149 5.75 -8.77 -5.23
CA GLN A 149 6.61 -9.28 -6.28
C GLN A 149 6.97 -8.18 -7.30
N GLN A 150 6.02 -7.30 -7.65
CA GLN A 150 6.28 -6.15 -8.52
C GLN A 150 7.37 -5.25 -7.92
N ALA A 151 7.29 -4.93 -6.63
CA ALA A 151 8.29 -4.11 -5.94
C ALA A 151 9.65 -4.82 -5.88
N GLU A 152 9.69 -6.13 -5.59
CA GLU A 152 10.92 -6.92 -5.54
C GLU A 152 11.60 -7.00 -6.91
N VAL A 153 10.85 -7.28 -7.98
CA VAL A 153 11.34 -7.32 -9.38
C VAL A 153 11.89 -5.96 -9.81
N ARG A 154 11.19 -4.88 -9.46
CA ARG A 154 11.61 -3.50 -9.72
C ARG A 154 12.91 -3.16 -9.00
N LYS A 155 12.98 -3.38 -7.69
CA LYS A 155 14.16 -3.09 -6.86
C LYS A 155 15.37 -3.94 -7.26
N ALA A 156 15.14 -5.16 -7.72
CA ALA A 156 16.20 -6.03 -8.26
C ALA A 156 16.67 -5.63 -9.68
N GLY A 157 16.01 -4.65 -10.33
CA GLY A 157 16.35 -4.21 -11.68
C GLY A 157 16.07 -5.23 -12.79
N LYS A 158 15.28 -6.27 -12.52
CA LYS A 158 14.94 -7.29 -13.53
C LYS A 158 14.10 -6.72 -14.68
N LEU A 159 13.18 -5.84 -14.34
CA LEU A 159 12.37 -5.07 -15.29
C LEU A 159 12.63 -3.57 -15.02
N PRO A 160 13.69 -2.99 -15.63
CA PRO A 160 14.18 -1.66 -15.28
C PRO A 160 13.21 -0.52 -15.66
N TRP A 161 12.20 -0.81 -16.45
CA TRP A 161 11.15 0.13 -16.82
C TRP A 161 9.99 0.19 -15.79
N LEU A 162 9.96 -0.69 -14.78
CA LEU A 162 8.97 -0.61 -13.71
C LEU A 162 9.18 0.62 -12.83
N ARG A 163 8.08 1.26 -12.46
CA ARG A 163 8.02 2.36 -11.51
C ARG A 163 7.28 1.94 -10.24
N PRO A 164 7.32 2.73 -9.15
CA PRO A 164 6.88 2.28 -7.83
C PRO A 164 5.38 1.99 -7.69
N ASP A 165 4.51 2.74 -8.40
CA ASP A 165 3.06 2.58 -8.27
C ASP A 165 2.55 1.35 -9.01
N ALA A 166 1.79 0.53 -8.31
CA ALA A 166 1.09 -0.60 -8.91
C ALA A 166 -0.15 -0.99 -8.09
N LYS A 167 -1.08 -1.64 -8.78
CA LYS A 167 -2.31 -2.17 -8.19
C LYS A 167 -2.58 -3.56 -8.75
N SER A 168 -2.99 -4.49 -7.90
CA SER A 168 -3.43 -5.83 -8.30
C SER A 168 -4.84 -6.12 -7.81
N GLN A 169 -5.54 -6.95 -8.56
CA GLN A 169 -6.84 -7.49 -8.19
C GLN A 169 -6.88 -8.96 -8.59
N VAL A 170 -7.34 -9.83 -7.69
CA VAL A 170 -7.49 -11.26 -7.95
C VAL A 170 -8.93 -11.67 -7.67
N THR A 171 -9.55 -12.29 -8.66
CA THR A 171 -10.90 -12.87 -8.57
C THR A 171 -10.80 -14.38 -8.60
N LEU A 172 -11.27 -15.04 -7.54
CA LEU A 172 -11.32 -16.49 -7.43
C LEU A 172 -12.76 -16.98 -7.55
N ARG A 173 -12.89 -18.15 -8.18
CA ARG A 173 -14.11 -18.95 -8.15
C ARG A 173 -14.06 -19.89 -6.96
N TYR A 174 -15.14 -19.85 -6.18
CA TYR A 174 -15.38 -20.72 -5.04
C TYR A 174 -16.43 -21.77 -5.36
N GLU A 175 -16.22 -22.97 -4.87
CA GLU A 175 -17.19 -24.05 -4.88
C GLU A 175 -17.26 -24.68 -3.48
N ASN A 176 -18.45 -24.72 -2.89
CA ASN A 176 -18.66 -25.19 -1.51
C ASN A 176 -17.74 -24.48 -0.49
N ASN A 177 -17.62 -23.18 -0.60
CA ASN A 177 -16.77 -22.32 0.25
C ASN A 177 -15.24 -22.59 0.16
N ALA A 178 -14.77 -23.27 -0.86
CA ALA A 178 -13.35 -23.46 -1.12
C ALA A 178 -12.94 -22.80 -2.45
N PRO A 179 -11.78 -22.12 -2.51
CA PRO A 179 -11.28 -21.57 -3.77
C PRO A 179 -10.81 -22.70 -4.69
N VAL A 180 -11.27 -22.70 -5.95
CA VAL A 180 -11.00 -23.79 -6.90
C VAL A 180 -10.30 -23.33 -8.18
N ALA A 181 -10.43 -22.07 -8.56
CA ALA A 181 -9.80 -21.53 -9.78
C ALA A 181 -9.68 -20.01 -9.72
N ILE A 182 -8.73 -19.48 -10.51
CA ILE A 182 -8.62 -18.05 -10.77
C ILE A 182 -9.49 -17.69 -11.97
N ASP A 183 -10.50 -16.83 -11.76
CA ASP A 183 -11.34 -16.32 -12.84
C ASP A 183 -10.67 -15.14 -13.56
N ALA A 184 -10.14 -14.18 -12.80
CA ALA A 184 -9.49 -13.01 -13.38
C ALA A 184 -8.36 -12.46 -12.50
N VAL A 185 -7.35 -11.91 -13.17
CA VAL A 185 -6.27 -11.15 -12.56
C VAL A 185 -6.15 -9.81 -13.27
N VAL A 186 -6.19 -8.73 -12.52
CA VAL A 186 -5.87 -7.39 -13.01
C VAL A 186 -4.56 -6.95 -12.36
N LEU A 187 -3.60 -6.49 -13.15
CA LEU A 187 -2.38 -5.86 -12.64
C LEU A 187 -2.09 -4.61 -13.45
N SER A 188 -2.14 -3.47 -12.79
CA SER A 188 -1.74 -2.18 -13.35
C SER A 188 -0.46 -1.72 -12.68
N THR A 189 0.51 -1.28 -13.46
CA THR A 189 1.78 -0.78 -12.94
C THR A 189 2.23 0.47 -13.70
N GLN A 190 2.74 1.44 -12.98
CA GLN A 190 3.45 2.57 -13.55
C GLN A 190 4.74 2.08 -14.21
N HIS A 191 5.10 2.67 -15.33
CA HIS A 191 6.26 2.25 -16.11
C HIS A 191 6.89 3.40 -16.88
N HIS A 192 8.09 3.19 -17.39
CA HIS A 192 8.75 4.12 -18.28
C HIS A 192 8.02 4.23 -19.62
N ALA A 193 7.98 5.42 -20.22
CA ALA A 193 7.22 5.68 -21.43
C ALA A 193 7.70 4.88 -22.66
N ASP A 194 8.96 4.48 -22.69
CA ASP A 194 9.61 3.83 -23.84
C ASP A 194 9.31 2.33 -23.94
N VAL A 195 8.75 1.69 -22.90
CA VAL A 195 8.41 0.26 -22.97
C VAL A 195 7.18 0.03 -23.85
N SER A 196 7.27 -0.92 -24.77
CA SER A 196 6.09 -1.32 -25.56
C SER A 196 5.06 -2.04 -24.67
N LEU A 197 3.78 -1.89 -25.01
CA LEU A 197 2.71 -2.60 -24.28
C LEU A 197 2.85 -4.13 -24.36
N LYS A 198 3.45 -4.63 -25.44
CA LYS A 198 3.73 -6.06 -25.61
C LYS A 198 4.80 -6.52 -24.60
N ASP A 199 5.94 -5.85 -24.57
CA ASP A 199 7.05 -6.22 -23.68
C ASP A 199 6.67 -6.05 -22.22
N LEU A 200 5.88 -5.01 -21.91
CA LEU A 200 5.32 -4.81 -20.58
C LEU A 200 4.43 -5.98 -20.16
N ARG A 201 3.49 -6.40 -21.00
CA ARG A 201 2.58 -7.51 -20.69
C ARG A 201 3.32 -8.82 -20.54
N GLU A 202 4.30 -9.09 -21.39
CA GLU A 202 5.13 -10.29 -21.33
C GLU A 202 5.99 -10.29 -20.05
N GLY A 203 6.68 -9.21 -19.75
CA GLY A 203 7.50 -9.09 -18.54
C GLY A 203 6.68 -9.20 -17.26
N VAL A 204 5.53 -8.56 -17.17
CA VAL A 204 4.64 -8.68 -16.01
C VAL A 204 4.12 -10.12 -15.86
N MET A 205 3.75 -10.77 -16.95
CA MET A 205 3.27 -12.15 -16.91
C MET A 205 4.36 -13.09 -16.39
N GLU A 206 5.57 -13.01 -16.95
CA GLU A 206 6.64 -13.98 -16.65
C GLU A 206 7.31 -13.71 -15.28
N GLU A 207 7.54 -12.45 -14.91
CA GLU A 207 8.34 -12.12 -13.73
C GLU A 207 7.48 -11.81 -12.49
N ILE A 208 6.19 -11.49 -12.66
CA ILE A 208 5.33 -11.09 -11.54
C ILE A 208 4.18 -12.08 -11.34
N ILE A 209 3.41 -12.38 -12.39
CA ILE A 209 2.15 -13.15 -12.23
C ILE A 209 2.44 -14.64 -12.06
N LYS A 210 3.12 -15.26 -13.00
CA LYS A 210 3.39 -16.71 -13.00
C LYS A 210 4.16 -17.20 -11.77
N PRO A 211 5.16 -16.49 -11.23
CA PRO A 211 5.88 -16.95 -10.04
C PRO A 211 5.04 -16.96 -8.76
N ILE A 212 3.94 -16.22 -8.74
CA ILE A 212 3.14 -16.00 -7.52
C ILE A 212 1.86 -16.83 -7.49
N LEU A 213 1.19 -16.96 -8.63
CA LEU A 213 -0.12 -17.62 -8.66
C LEU A 213 0.01 -19.14 -8.79
N PRO A 214 -0.81 -19.92 -8.07
CA PRO A 214 -0.83 -21.37 -8.20
C PRO A 214 -1.17 -21.81 -9.63
N ALA A 215 -0.27 -22.57 -10.26
CA ALA A 215 -0.46 -23.01 -11.64
C ALA A 215 -1.69 -23.88 -11.81
N GLU A 216 -2.06 -24.65 -10.78
CA GLU A 216 -3.22 -25.53 -10.76
C GLU A 216 -4.57 -24.78 -10.73
N TRP A 217 -4.56 -23.48 -10.37
CA TRP A 217 -5.76 -22.64 -10.39
C TRP A 217 -5.91 -21.82 -11.67
N ILE A 218 -4.89 -21.87 -12.54
CA ILE A 218 -4.89 -21.18 -13.83
C ILE A 218 -5.40 -22.14 -14.91
N SER A 219 -6.36 -21.70 -15.72
CA SER A 219 -6.90 -22.44 -16.85
C SER A 219 -6.92 -21.56 -18.11
N GLU A 220 -7.34 -22.14 -19.25
CA GLU A 220 -7.53 -21.40 -20.50
C GLU A 220 -8.62 -20.31 -20.37
N ASP A 221 -9.54 -20.45 -19.41
CA ASP A 221 -10.60 -19.49 -19.15
C ASP A 221 -10.15 -18.33 -18.24
N THR A 222 -8.97 -18.42 -17.61
CA THR A 222 -8.44 -17.37 -16.73
C THR A 222 -8.12 -16.10 -17.53
N LYS A 223 -8.70 -14.99 -17.11
CA LYS A 223 -8.54 -13.68 -17.77
C LYS A 223 -7.41 -12.89 -17.13
N PHE A 224 -6.45 -12.45 -17.93
CA PHE A 224 -5.37 -11.59 -17.48
C PHE A 224 -5.50 -10.18 -18.10
N HIS A 225 -5.64 -9.19 -17.24
CA HIS A 225 -5.74 -7.78 -17.62
C HIS A 225 -4.51 -7.03 -17.11
N ILE A 226 -3.49 -6.88 -17.96
CA ILE A 226 -2.24 -6.20 -17.62
C ILE A 226 -2.27 -4.81 -18.25
N ASN A 227 -2.17 -3.77 -17.42
CA ASN A 227 -2.36 -2.38 -17.78
C ASN A 227 -3.56 -2.22 -18.71
N PRO A 228 -4.77 -2.68 -18.31
CA PRO A 228 -5.96 -2.45 -19.08
C PRO A 228 -6.27 -0.95 -19.09
N VAL A 229 -6.84 -0.46 -20.18
CA VAL A 229 -7.36 0.91 -20.23
C VAL A 229 -8.62 0.97 -19.36
N SER A 230 -8.49 1.40 -18.10
CA SER A 230 -9.61 1.49 -17.14
C SER A 230 -10.30 2.86 -17.14
N TYR A 231 -10.25 3.60 -18.20
CA TYR A 231 -10.38 5.06 -18.21
C TYR A 231 -11.69 5.66 -18.58
N THR A 232 -12.74 4.97 -18.69
CA THR A 232 -13.98 5.62 -19.14
C THR A 232 -14.52 6.66 -18.15
N HIS A 233 -14.08 6.65 -16.89
CA HIS A 233 -14.62 7.55 -15.86
C HIS A 233 -13.60 8.37 -15.06
N LEU A 234 -12.30 8.10 -15.17
CA LEU A 234 -11.26 8.71 -14.32
C LEU A 234 -10.27 9.61 -15.07
N ARG A 235 -10.59 10.02 -16.26
CA ARG A 235 -9.68 10.78 -17.16
C ARG A 235 -9.09 12.06 -16.59
N ALA A 236 -9.65 12.63 -15.57
CA ALA A 236 -9.26 13.96 -15.11
C ALA A 236 -8.11 13.97 -14.09
N HIS A 237 -7.78 12.82 -13.47
CA HIS A 237 -6.89 12.81 -12.30
C HIS A 237 -5.69 11.86 -12.38
N GLU A 238 -5.60 10.99 -13.39
CA GLU A 238 -4.58 9.95 -13.46
C GLU A 238 -3.63 10.06 -14.66
N THR A 239 -3.68 11.13 -15.42
CA THR A 239 -2.85 11.34 -16.61
C THR A 239 -1.79 12.41 -16.41
N PHE A 240 -1.18 12.48 -15.24
CA PHE A 240 -0.02 13.34 -15.04
C PHE A 240 1.12 12.58 -14.38
#